data_5f88ba5bee5641c9fdf7d04fa3c3f9ae
#
_entry.id   5f88ba5bee5641c9fdf7d04fa3c3f9ae
#
_cell.length_a   1.000
_cell.length_b   1.000
_cell.length_c   1.000
_cell.angle_alpha   90.00
_cell.angle_beta   90.00
_cell.angle_gamma   90.00
#
_symmetry.space_group_name_H-M   'P 1'
#
loop_
_entity.id
_entity.type
_entity.pdbx_description
1 polymer ?
#
loop_
_entity_poly.entity_id
_entity_poly.type
_entity_poly.pdbx_seq_one_letter_code
_entity_poly.pdbx_strand_id
1 'polypeptide(L)'
;MNQIKCTIKMPRPTSSRKRNALIVRVGMELGRELSTVSVFLHQAIASKLGLNVTDTRCFELMSRYSHEPLTAGHLARATGLTTGAVTGILDRLENAGLVERFRDPSDRRKVFVRPCPEALQRVGRLYEGLAAASLRLASSYSTKDLELISDYLEGSLQILRDQTGKFT
;
A
#
# COMPACT_ATOMS: atom_id res chain seq x y z
N MET A 1 -3.82 18.16 -21.92
CA MET A 1 -4.04 16.70 -22.09
C MET A 1 -2.72 16.09 -22.56
N ASN A 2 -1.82 15.81 -21.63
CA ASN A 2 -0.49 15.24 -21.93
C ASN A 2 -0.55 13.73 -21.72
N GLN A 3 -0.54 12.98 -22.82
CA GLN A 3 -0.35 11.53 -22.77
C GLN A 3 1.13 11.26 -22.47
N ILE A 4 1.43 10.87 -21.22
CA ILE A 4 2.74 10.29 -20.88
C ILE A 4 2.74 8.89 -21.50
N LYS A 5 3.34 8.78 -22.69
CA LYS A 5 3.66 7.49 -23.31
C LYS A 5 4.79 6.86 -22.47
N CYS A 6 4.42 6.01 -21.52
CA CYS A 6 5.38 5.12 -20.87
C CYS A 6 5.87 4.12 -21.91
N THR A 7 7.02 4.40 -22.52
CA THR A 7 7.66 3.50 -23.47
C THR A 7 8.45 2.46 -22.67
N ILE A 8 7.76 1.38 -22.27
CA ILE A 8 8.41 0.21 -21.68
C ILE A 8 9.32 -0.40 -22.76
N LYS A 9 10.63 -0.26 -22.57
CA LYS A 9 11.64 -0.81 -23.48
C LYS A 9 11.70 -2.33 -23.31
N MET A 10 10.93 -3.05 -24.13
CA MET A 10 10.87 -4.52 -24.11
C MET A 10 12.19 -5.13 -24.59
N PRO A 11 12.83 -6.03 -23.82
CA PRO A 11 14.04 -6.73 -24.29
C PRO A 11 13.72 -7.70 -25.43
N ARG A 12 14.63 -7.79 -26.41
CA ARG A 12 14.47 -8.65 -27.59
C ARG A 12 14.51 -10.14 -27.21
N PRO A 13 13.69 -10.99 -27.82
CA PRO A 13 13.58 -12.39 -27.46
C PRO A 13 14.73 -13.28 -27.96
N THR A 14 15.32 -14.06 -27.07
CA THR A 14 16.20 -15.19 -27.43
C THR A 14 15.72 -16.48 -26.78
N SER A 15 15.62 -17.57 -27.57
CA SER A 15 15.27 -18.96 -27.24
C SER A 15 13.88 -19.21 -26.64
N SER A 16 12.99 -19.77 -27.49
CA SER A 16 11.56 -19.57 -27.38
C SER A 16 10.82 -20.23 -26.18
N ARG A 17 11.07 -21.49 -25.85
CA ARG A 17 10.20 -22.24 -24.91
C ARG A 17 10.45 -21.91 -23.43
N LYS A 18 11.70 -21.88 -23.02
CA LYS A 18 12.09 -21.55 -21.62
C LYS A 18 11.75 -20.11 -21.27
N ARG A 19 11.99 -19.18 -22.21
CA ARG A 19 11.65 -17.76 -22.04
C ARG A 19 10.16 -17.56 -21.91
N ASN A 20 9.34 -18.19 -22.74
CA ASN A 20 7.89 -18.06 -22.68
C ASN A 20 7.33 -18.64 -21.36
N ALA A 21 7.86 -19.75 -20.87
CA ALA A 21 7.50 -20.28 -19.56
C ALA A 21 7.83 -19.29 -18.41
N LEU A 22 9.00 -18.63 -18.46
CA LEU A 22 9.37 -17.60 -17.47
C LEU A 22 8.47 -16.38 -17.55
N ILE A 23 8.07 -15.93 -18.75
CA ILE A 23 7.14 -14.82 -18.92
C ILE A 23 5.81 -15.14 -18.23
N VAL A 24 5.24 -16.32 -18.48
CA VAL A 24 3.97 -16.72 -17.83
C VAL A 24 4.14 -16.84 -16.32
N ARG A 25 5.20 -17.50 -15.87
CA ARG A 25 5.47 -17.69 -14.44
C ARG A 25 5.63 -16.37 -13.70
N VAL A 26 6.45 -15.47 -14.21
CA VAL A 26 6.74 -14.18 -13.56
C VAL A 26 5.57 -13.20 -13.74
N GLY A 27 5.04 -13.07 -14.97
CA GLY A 27 4.03 -12.07 -15.31
C GLY A 27 2.63 -12.42 -14.80
N MET A 28 2.32 -13.70 -14.56
CA MET A 28 0.98 -14.12 -14.16
C MET A 28 0.95 -14.95 -12.88
N GLU A 29 1.73 -16.02 -12.78
CA GLU A 29 1.60 -16.98 -11.67
C GLU A 29 2.12 -16.39 -10.36
N LEU A 30 3.41 -16.00 -10.32
CA LEU A 30 4.03 -15.47 -9.12
C LEU A 30 3.42 -14.12 -8.70
N GLY A 31 3.07 -13.27 -9.67
CA GLY A 31 2.39 -12.00 -9.37
C GLY A 31 1.03 -12.21 -8.70
N ARG A 32 0.24 -13.19 -9.18
CA ARG A 32 -1.05 -13.56 -8.57
C ARG A 32 -0.86 -14.14 -7.18
N GLU A 33 0.09 -15.06 -7.01
CA GLU A 33 0.37 -15.69 -5.73
C GLU A 33 0.85 -14.66 -4.70
N LEU A 34 1.80 -13.79 -5.07
CA LEU A 34 2.27 -12.70 -4.22
C LEU A 34 1.13 -11.79 -3.77
N SER A 35 0.24 -11.41 -4.70
CA SER A 35 -0.94 -10.60 -4.39
C SER A 35 -1.85 -11.31 -3.39
N THR A 36 -2.13 -12.60 -3.60
CA THR A 36 -3.01 -13.39 -2.72
C THR A 36 -2.44 -13.51 -1.32
N VAL A 37 -1.17 -13.91 -1.20
CA VAL A 37 -0.50 -14.08 0.10
C VAL A 37 -0.39 -12.74 0.83
N SER A 38 -0.13 -11.65 0.11
CA SER A 38 -0.08 -10.29 0.66
C SER A 38 -1.42 -9.89 1.29
N VAL A 39 -2.55 -10.20 0.63
CA VAL A 39 -3.90 -9.94 1.19
C VAL A 39 -4.11 -10.70 2.50
N PHE A 40 -3.75 -11.99 2.56
CA PHE A 40 -3.87 -12.77 3.80
C PHE A 40 -2.99 -12.25 4.93
N LEU A 41 -1.76 -11.81 4.63
CA LEU A 41 -0.90 -11.19 5.63
C LEU A 41 -1.53 -9.91 6.22
N HIS A 42 -2.02 -9.02 5.36
CA HIS A 42 -2.67 -7.78 5.82
C HIS A 42 -3.94 -8.08 6.62
N GLN A 43 -4.70 -9.11 6.24
CA GLN A 43 -5.88 -9.55 7.00
C GLN A 43 -5.51 -10.10 8.37
N ALA A 44 -4.44 -10.89 8.48
CA ALA A 44 -3.95 -11.41 9.76
C ALA A 44 -3.48 -10.29 10.69
N ILE A 45 -2.78 -9.29 10.15
CA ILE A 45 -2.34 -8.10 10.91
C ILE A 45 -3.54 -7.28 11.37
N ALA A 46 -4.51 -7.01 10.47
CA ALA A 46 -5.73 -6.30 10.81
C ALA A 46 -6.50 -6.99 11.94
N SER A 47 -6.66 -8.30 11.85
CA SER A 47 -7.33 -9.12 12.89
C SER A 47 -6.61 -9.02 14.25
N LYS A 48 -5.28 -8.99 14.26
CA LYS A 48 -4.49 -8.78 15.50
C LYS A 48 -4.72 -7.42 16.15
N LEU A 49 -5.11 -6.44 15.37
CA LEU A 49 -5.44 -5.08 15.83
C LEU A 49 -6.95 -4.93 16.16
N GLY A 50 -7.75 -5.96 15.98
CA GLY A 50 -9.22 -5.90 16.12
C GLY A 50 -9.89 -5.07 15.02
N LEU A 51 -9.27 -4.99 13.84
CA LEU A 51 -9.66 -4.15 12.71
C LEU A 51 -9.92 -5.00 11.47
N ASN A 52 -10.52 -4.40 10.45
CA ASN A 52 -10.57 -4.96 9.10
C ASN A 52 -9.46 -4.37 8.20
N VAL A 53 -9.28 -4.95 7.02
CA VAL A 53 -8.24 -4.53 6.07
C VAL A 53 -8.42 -3.08 5.60
N THR A 54 -9.66 -2.61 5.46
CA THR A 54 -9.93 -1.23 5.04
C THR A 54 -9.52 -0.24 6.12
N ASP A 55 -9.75 -0.56 7.39
CA ASP A 55 -9.33 0.25 8.53
C ASP A 55 -7.80 0.39 8.57
N THR A 56 -7.08 -0.74 8.45
CA THR A 56 -5.61 -0.72 8.45
C THR A 56 -5.04 0.03 7.25
N ARG A 57 -5.65 -0.07 6.07
CA ARG A 57 -5.23 0.71 4.89
C ARG A 57 -5.43 2.21 5.08
N CYS A 58 -6.52 2.63 5.72
CA CYS A 58 -6.72 4.04 6.08
C CYS A 58 -5.67 4.50 7.09
N PHE A 59 -5.32 3.67 8.08
CA PHE A 59 -4.25 3.96 9.03
C PHE A 59 -2.87 4.08 8.35
N GLU A 60 -2.52 3.15 7.45
CA GLU A 60 -1.28 3.20 6.66
C GLU A 60 -1.20 4.48 5.80
N LEU A 61 -2.32 4.86 5.18
CA LEU A 61 -2.38 6.11 4.42
C LEU A 61 -2.09 7.32 5.30
N MET A 62 -2.75 7.41 6.46
CA MET A 62 -2.51 8.50 7.42
C MET A 62 -1.07 8.50 7.94
N SER A 63 -0.47 7.32 8.15
CA SER A 63 0.91 7.20 8.60
C SER A 63 1.92 7.77 7.60
N ARG A 64 1.64 7.68 6.30
CA ARG A 64 2.48 8.29 5.24
C ARG A 64 2.40 9.82 5.22
N TYR A 65 1.29 10.39 5.68
CA TYR A 65 1.06 11.83 5.79
C TYR A 65 1.17 12.33 7.24
N SER A 66 1.96 11.64 8.08
CA SER A 66 2.07 11.93 9.53
C SER A 66 2.53 13.35 9.86
N HIS A 67 3.14 14.06 8.90
CA HIS A 67 3.56 15.45 9.06
C HIS A 67 2.44 16.47 8.83
N GLU A 68 1.33 16.07 8.19
CA GLU A 68 0.18 16.92 7.92
C GLU A 68 -1.11 16.25 8.41
N PRO A 69 -1.83 16.88 9.33
CA PRO A 69 -3.09 16.29 9.82
C PRO A 69 -4.12 16.24 8.68
N LEU A 70 -4.79 15.09 8.55
CA LEU A 70 -5.77 14.87 7.51
C LEU A 70 -7.18 15.06 8.06
N THR A 71 -8.11 15.53 7.22
CA THR A 71 -9.55 15.51 7.53
C THR A 71 -10.20 14.24 6.98
N ALA A 72 -11.39 13.88 7.50
CA ALA A 72 -12.19 12.77 6.96
C ALA A 72 -12.48 12.96 5.46
N GLY A 73 -12.68 14.19 5.01
CA GLY A 73 -12.88 14.50 3.59
C GLY A 73 -11.63 14.26 2.72
N HIS A 74 -10.41 14.51 3.25
CA HIS A 74 -9.16 14.16 2.57
C HIS A 74 -9.03 12.65 2.41
N LEU A 75 -9.31 11.89 3.48
CA LEU A 75 -9.27 10.42 3.45
C LEU A 75 -10.30 9.84 2.48
N ALA A 76 -11.52 10.38 2.46
CA ALA A 76 -12.56 9.94 1.54
C ALA A 76 -12.13 10.10 0.08
N ARG A 77 -11.56 11.24 -0.28
CA ARG A 77 -11.03 11.46 -1.64
C ARG A 77 -9.85 10.53 -1.97
N ALA A 78 -8.93 10.34 -1.03
CA ALA A 78 -7.74 9.53 -1.25
C ALA A 78 -8.04 8.02 -1.34
N THR A 79 -9.14 7.57 -0.70
CA THR A 79 -9.53 6.15 -0.67
C THR A 79 -10.64 5.79 -1.64
N GLY A 80 -11.34 6.78 -2.22
CA GLY A 80 -12.55 6.56 -3.01
C GLY A 80 -13.78 6.16 -2.17
N LEU A 81 -13.70 6.25 -0.84
CA LEU A 81 -14.79 5.91 0.07
C LEU A 81 -15.72 7.10 0.31
N THR A 82 -16.96 6.83 0.72
CA THR A 82 -17.88 7.88 1.16
C THR A 82 -17.43 8.46 2.51
N THR A 83 -17.77 9.71 2.78
CA THR A 83 -17.46 10.38 4.05
C THR A 83 -18.04 9.63 5.25
N GLY A 84 -19.25 9.06 5.12
CA GLY A 84 -19.86 8.24 6.17
C GLY A 84 -19.07 6.97 6.48
N ALA A 85 -18.59 6.27 5.43
CA ALA A 85 -17.74 5.09 5.60
C ALA A 85 -16.42 5.46 6.30
N VAL A 86 -15.78 6.56 5.89
CA VAL A 86 -14.54 7.06 6.54
C VAL A 86 -14.79 7.44 7.99
N THR A 87 -15.92 8.06 8.33
CA THR A 87 -16.27 8.37 9.72
C THR A 87 -16.31 7.10 10.57
N GLY A 88 -17.00 6.05 10.11
CA GLY A 88 -17.05 4.77 10.83
C GLY A 88 -15.68 4.08 10.94
N ILE A 89 -14.82 4.21 9.92
CA ILE A 89 -13.42 3.74 9.99
C ILE A 89 -12.65 4.48 11.08
N LEU A 90 -12.73 5.81 11.08
CA LEU A 90 -12.06 6.65 12.07
C LEU A 90 -12.54 6.37 13.50
N ASP A 91 -13.82 6.08 13.70
CA ASP A 91 -14.37 5.70 15.01
C ASP A 91 -13.74 4.38 15.51
N ARG A 92 -13.61 3.38 14.63
CA ARG A 92 -12.94 2.11 14.99
C ARG A 92 -11.45 2.28 15.25
N LEU A 93 -10.76 3.08 14.45
CA LEU A 93 -9.34 3.37 14.64
C LEU A 93 -9.07 4.13 15.95
N GLU A 94 -9.94 5.09 16.29
CA GLU A 94 -9.86 5.84 17.55
C GLU A 94 -10.16 4.95 18.76
N ASN A 95 -11.19 4.11 18.69
CA ASN A 95 -11.50 3.12 19.72
C ASN A 95 -10.38 2.08 19.93
N ALA A 96 -9.62 1.76 18.87
CA ALA A 96 -8.43 0.91 18.93
C ALA A 96 -7.17 1.65 19.43
N GLY A 97 -7.26 2.95 19.72
CA GLY A 97 -6.14 3.80 20.14
C GLY A 97 -5.06 3.95 19.07
N LEU A 98 -5.46 3.95 17.79
CA LEU A 98 -4.53 4.09 16.67
C LEU A 98 -4.46 5.52 16.15
N VAL A 99 -5.53 6.26 16.27
CA VAL A 99 -5.61 7.66 15.84
C VAL A 99 -6.25 8.51 16.92
N GLU A 100 -6.05 9.80 16.85
CA GLU A 100 -6.72 10.81 17.64
C GLU A 100 -7.34 11.88 16.75
N ARG A 101 -8.50 12.37 17.15
CA ARG A 101 -9.15 13.53 16.53
C ARG A 101 -8.87 14.79 17.34
N PHE A 102 -8.61 15.87 16.65
CA PHE A 102 -8.48 17.19 17.27
C PHE A 102 -9.08 18.28 16.38
N ARG A 103 -9.50 19.38 17.00
CA ARG A 103 -10.07 20.52 16.30
C ARG A 103 -8.98 21.47 15.84
N ASP A 104 -9.19 22.09 14.68
CA ASP A 104 -8.35 23.18 14.22
C ASP A 104 -8.44 24.36 15.22
N PRO A 105 -7.30 24.87 15.71
CA PRO A 105 -7.29 26.03 16.61
C PRO A 105 -7.89 27.29 15.97
N SER A 106 -7.80 27.44 14.65
CA SER A 106 -8.27 28.60 13.89
C SER A 106 -9.72 28.46 13.38
N ASP A 107 -10.20 27.23 13.14
CA ASP A 107 -11.56 26.93 12.68
C ASP A 107 -12.11 25.70 13.38
N ARG A 108 -12.84 25.90 14.48
CA ARG A 108 -13.43 24.82 15.30
C ARG A 108 -14.40 23.89 14.57
N ARG A 109 -14.82 24.26 13.34
CA ARG A 109 -15.66 23.40 12.48
C ARG A 109 -14.83 22.31 11.78
N LYS A 110 -13.51 22.52 11.68
CA LYS A 110 -12.60 21.54 11.09
C LYS A 110 -12.12 20.55 12.14
N VAL A 111 -12.27 19.26 11.84
CA VAL A 111 -11.74 18.17 12.65
C VAL A 111 -10.64 17.48 11.85
N PHE A 112 -9.48 17.47 12.43
CA PHE A 112 -8.31 16.74 11.92
C PHE A 112 -8.16 15.41 12.63
N VAL A 113 -7.45 14.50 11.96
CA VAL A 113 -7.10 13.18 12.47
C VAL A 113 -5.61 12.96 12.23
N ARG A 114 -4.94 12.39 13.21
CA ARG A 114 -3.55 11.95 13.10
C ARG A 114 -3.33 10.60 13.78
N PRO A 115 -2.34 9.80 13.33
CA PRO A 115 -1.93 8.60 14.04
C PRO A 115 -1.32 8.95 15.41
N CYS A 116 -1.63 8.13 16.42
CA CYS A 116 -0.95 8.21 17.71
C CYS A 116 0.50 7.71 17.57
N PRO A 117 1.52 8.39 18.13
CA PRO A 117 2.92 7.97 18.01
C PRO A 117 3.18 6.53 18.51
N GLU A 118 2.55 6.15 19.62
CA GLU A 118 2.63 4.81 20.18
C GLU A 118 2.00 3.76 19.27
N ALA A 119 0.94 4.13 18.55
CA ALA A 119 0.28 3.27 17.58
C ALA A 119 1.16 3.02 16.36
N LEU A 120 1.88 4.03 15.88
CA LEU A 120 2.85 3.87 14.79
C LEU A 120 3.92 2.83 15.15
N GLN A 121 4.46 2.92 16.38
CA GLN A 121 5.43 1.94 16.88
C GLN A 121 4.81 0.55 17.05
N ARG A 122 3.59 0.45 17.62
CA ARG A 122 2.88 -0.82 17.83
C ARG A 122 2.61 -1.54 16.51
N VAL A 123 2.10 -0.82 15.52
CA VAL A 123 1.84 -1.37 14.18
C VAL A 123 3.14 -1.67 13.46
N GLY A 124 4.15 -0.80 13.55
CA GLY A 124 5.48 -1.02 12.96
C GLY A 124 6.09 -2.35 13.38
N ARG A 125 6.03 -2.69 14.68
CA ARG A 125 6.53 -3.98 15.19
C ARG A 125 5.89 -5.21 14.55
N LEU A 126 4.65 -5.12 14.09
CA LEU A 126 4.01 -6.24 13.38
C LEU A 126 4.63 -6.51 12.00
N TYR A 127 5.26 -5.50 11.41
CA TYR A 127 5.92 -5.59 10.10
C TYR A 127 7.44 -5.78 10.19
N GLU A 128 8.07 -5.64 11.36
CA GLU A 128 9.53 -5.71 11.53
C GLU A 128 10.12 -7.02 11.00
N GLY A 129 9.49 -8.15 11.32
CA GLY A 129 9.94 -9.46 10.85
C GLY A 129 9.90 -9.60 9.33
N LEU A 130 8.82 -9.11 8.70
CA LEU A 130 8.68 -9.08 7.26
C LEU A 130 9.72 -8.15 6.63
N ALA A 131 9.86 -6.94 7.14
CA ALA A 131 10.83 -5.96 6.63
C ALA A 131 12.26 -6.51 6.70
N ALA A 132 12.66 -7.07 7.85
CA ALA A 132 13.97 -7.67 8.02
C ALA A 132 14.22 -8.86 7.08
N ALA A 133 13.22 -9.73 6.87
CA ALA A 133 13.32 -10.84 5.93
C ALA A 133 13.42 -10.37 4.48
N SER A 134 12.63 -9.37 4.08
CA SER A 134 12.66 -8.78 2.75
C SER A 134 14.00 -8.10 2.44
N LEU A 135 14.54 -7.36 3.42
CA LEU A 135 15.87 -6.73 3.27
C LEU A 135 16.98 -7.77 3.14
N ARG A 136 16.95 -8.86 3.95
CA ARG A 136 17.91 -9.96 3.81
C ARG A 136 17.81 -10.63 2.45
N LEU A 137 16.60 -10.87 1.94
CA LEU A 137 16.41 -11.41 0.60
C LEU A 137 16.99 -10.48 -0.45
N ALA A 138 16.66 -9.20 -0.42
CA ALA A 138 17.17 -8.20 -1.37
C ALA A 138 18.71 -8.11 -1.32
N SER A 139 19.33 -8.14 -0.13
CA SER A 139 20.78 -8.06 0.02
C SER A 139 21.54 -9.27 -0.56
N SER A 140 20.87 -10.36 -0.90
CA SER A 140 21.48 -11.51 -1.58
C SER A 140 21.66 -11.34 -3.10
N TYR A 141 21.08 -10.29 -3.68
CA TYR A 141 21.17 -9.98 -5.10
C TYR A 141 22.24 -8.93 -5.40
N SER A 142 22.80 -9.00 -6.59
CA SER A 142 23.72 -7.94 -7.06
C SER A 142 22.97 -6.64 -7.34
N THR A 143 23.68 -5.51 -7.36
CA THR A 143 23.11 -4.20 -7.73
C THR A 143 22.38 -4.26 -9.08
N LYS A 144 22.97 -4.93 -10.07
CA LYS A 144 22.37 -5.09 -11.40
C LYS A 144 21.07 -5.89 -11.37
N ASP A 145 21.00 -6.93 -10.54
CA ASP A 145 19.79 -7.72 -10.38
C ASP A 145 18.69 -6.91 -9.65
N LEU A 146 19.10 -6.11 -8.65
CA LEU A 146 18.18 -5.23 -7.93
C LEU A 146 17.61 -4.14 -8.84
N GLU A 147 18.42 -3.55 -9.71
CA GLU A 147 17.94 -2.59 -10.72
C GLU A 147 16.89 -3.23 -11.64
N LEU A 148 17.17 -4.44 -12.16
CA LEU A 148 16.22 -5.19 -12.99
C LEU A 148 14.92 -5.53 -12.26
N ILE A 149 15.02 -5.97 -10.99
CA ILE A 149 13.87 -6.28 -10.14
C ILE A 149 13.06 -5.02 -9.87
N SER A 150 13.71 -3.89 -9.57
CA SER A 150 13.05 -2.59 -9.36
C SER A 150 12.26 -2.17 -10.58
N ASP A 151 12.88 -2.17 -11.76
CA ASP A 151 12.23 -1.82 -13.03
C ASP A 151 10.99 -2.68 -13.31
N TYR A 152 11.10 -4.00 -13.07
CA TYR A 152 9.97 -4.91 -13.25
C TYR A 152 8.82 -4.63 -12.27
N LEU A 153 9.15 -4.40 -10.98
CA LEU A 153 8.15 -4.14 -9.94
C LEU A 153 7.46 -2.78 -10.17
N GLU A 154 8.21 -1.75 -10.56
CA GLU A 154 7.65 -0.43 -10.89
C GLU A 154 6.70 -0.51 -12.07
N GLY A 155 7.08 -1.23 -13.14
CA GLY A 155 6.21 -1.49 -14.27
C GLY A 155 4.94 -2.26 -13.88
N SER A 156 5.08 -3.26 -13.01
CA SER A 156 3.94 -4.04 -12.49
C SER A 156 2.99 -3.18 -11.65
N LEU A 157 3.52 -2.31 -10.79
CA LEU A 157 2.73 -1.36 -10.00
C LEU A 157 1.97 -0.38 -10.90
N GLN A 158 2.60 0.11 -11.96
CA GLN A 158 1.92 1.01 -12.92
C GLN A 158 0.76 0.31 -13.61
N ILE A 159 0.97 -0.93 -14.09
CA ILE A 159 -0.10 -1.74 -14.70
C ILE A 159 -1.28 -1.89 -13.73
N LEU A 160 -1.04 -2.21 -12.46
CA LEU A 160 -2.09 -2.38 -11.45
C LEU A 160 -2.87 -1.08 -11.23
N ARG A 161 -2.18 0.07 -11.12
CA ARG A 161 -2.82 1.39 -10.97
C ARG A 161 -3.72 1.71 -12.17
N ASP A 162 -3.21 1.50 -13.38
CA ASP A 162 -3.94 1.78 -14.62
C ASP A 162 -5.18 0.88 -14.77
N GLN A 163 -5.09 -0.40 -14.37
CA GLN A 163 -6.23 -1.30 -14.39
C GLN A 163 -7.26 -0.93 -13.31
N THR A 164 -6.82 -0.61 -12.09
CA THR A 164 -7.72 -0.18 -11.01
C THR A 164 -8.53 1.05 -11.42
N GLY A 165 -7.88 2.04 -12.05
CA GLY A 165 -8.55 3.26 -12.54
C GLY A 165 -9.62 3.03 -13.61
N LYS A 166 -9.74 1.82 -14.18
CA LYS A 166 -10.82 1.47 -15.11
C LYS A 166 -12.10 0.99 -14.41
N PHE A 167 -12.01 0.67 -13.12
CA PHE A 167 -13.12 0.16 -12.32
C PHE A 167 -13.65 1.19 -11.30
N THR A 168 -12.98 2.33 -11.19
CA THR A 168 -13.36 3.48 -10.34
C THR A 168 -13.79 4.66 -11.20
#